data_45f84fe058aecb49b2cf9dd2b677f70a
#
_entry.id   45f84fe058aecb49b2cf9dd2b677f70a
#
_cell.length_a   1.000
_cell.length_b   1.000
_cell.length_c   1.000
_cell.angle_alpha   90.00
_cell.angle_beta   90.00
_cell.angle_gamma   90.00
#
_symmetry.space_group_name_H-M   'P 1'
#
loop_
_entity.id
_entity.type
_entity.pdbx_description
1 polymer ?
#
loop_
_entity_poly.entity_id
_entity_poly.type
_entity_poly.pdbx_seq_one_letter_code
_entity_poly.pdbx_strand_id
1 'polypeptide(L)'
;MAMQPQISATFLADLDIVCPKADDGKLPWTFVKDLEGAYAHALVSSPQQPDISVAELTSLADALNKWRSGYQQFLKQELDQVPCDDPLHGPVSLFRTMDFGRLETAHTRALAWMLDNRREHGFGNQLLEALLRHLMKGRRIRVTHVDNVESEFLIHFGPARTEAGRIDVLAKGRWEEMGKEVSWLLVIEAKIDAEESEDQLSQYDDWLKRYSQPTEVIRVFLTPNGRAPRTSPAWKVLSFVDLASVFRRVLPGLKDTPGYHFLRYYLTGVLQDICGWPASISSDCKNPYAVVDYLKSVTRINETEDGNGQSR
;
A
#
# COMPACT_ATOMS: atom_id res chain seq x y z
N MET A 1 -35.36 -35.23 10.78
CA MET A 1 -34.77 -35.27 9.42
C MET A 1 -34.17 -33.93 9.18
N ALA A 2 -32.88 -33.80 9.27
CA ALA A 2 -32.19 -32.55 8.98
C ALA A 2 -32.12 -32.38 7.46
N MET A 3 -32.69 -31.30 6.96
CA MET A 3 -32.55 -30.92 5.54
C MET A 3 -31.08 -30.58 5.29
N GLN A 4 -30.53 -31.13 4.23
CA GLN A 4 -29.17 -30.83 3.77
C GLN A 4 -29.16 -29.59 2.88
N PRO A 5 -28.23 -28.68 3.07
CA PRO A 5 -28.09 -27.48 2.28
C PRO A 5 -27.55 -27.74 0.85
N GLN A 6 -28.13 -27.06 -0.16
CA GLN A 6 -27.71 -27.13 -1.56
C GLN A 6 -27.23 -25.76 -2.06
N ILE A 7 -25.95 -25.64 -2.43
CA ILE A 7 -25.50 -24.49 -3.25
C ILE A 7 -26.25 -24.61 -4.60
N SER A 8 -26.95 -23.56 -5.01
CA SER A 8 -27.69 -23.62 -6.27
C SER A 8 -26.70 -23.71 -7.45
N ALA A 9 -27.05 -24.50 -8.45
CA ALA A 9 -26.31 -24.56 -9.72
C ALA A 9 -26.15 -23.19 -10.37
N THR A 10 -27.00 -22.23 -10.02
CA THR A 10 -26.93 -20.82 -10.42
C THR A 10 -25.68 -20.11 -9.80
N PHE A 11 -25.36 -20.40 -8.55
CA PHE A 11 -24.18 -19.79 -7.90
C PHE A 11 -22.86 -20.27 -8.54
N LEU A 12 -22.79 -21.54 -8.93
CA LEU A 12 -21.61 -22.07 -9.64
C LEU A 12 -21.51 -21.54 -11.08
N ALA A 13 -22.66 -21.33 -11.74
CA ALA A 13 -22.71 -20.71 -13.06
C ALA A 13 -22.37 -19.20 -13.01
N ASP A 14 -22.79 -18.51 -11.94
CA ASP A 14 -22.45 -17.11 -11.70
C ASP A 14 -20.96 -16.95 -11.37
N LEU A 15 -20.34 -17.92 -10.69
CA LEU A 15 -18.89 -17.99 -10.47
C LEU A 15 -18.11 -18.12 -11.79
N ASP A 16 -18.60 -18.89 -12.77
CA ASP A 16 -18.00 -19.03 -14.10
C ASP A 16 -18.17 -17.76 -14.96
N ILE A 17 -19.21 -16.96 -14.72
CA ILE A 17 -19.47 -15.70 -15.44
C ILE A 17 -18.67 -14.53 -14.83
N VAL A 18 -18.48 -14.51 -13.50
CA VAL A 18 -17.82 -13.43 -12.76
C VAL A 18 -16.30 -13.63 -12.73
N CYS A 19 -15.81 -14.85 -13.00
CA CYS A 19 -14.38 -15.12 -13.18
C CYS A 19 -13.97 -14.88 -14.64
N PRO A 20 -13.45 -13.71 -15.02
CA PRO A 20 -12.75 -13.63 -16.29
C PRO A 20 -11.56 -14.59 -16.18
N LYS A 21 -11.58 -15.64 -17.01
CA LYS A 21 -10.41 -16.50 -17.17
C LYS A 21 -9.29 -15.58 -17.60
N ALA A 22 -8.34 -15.31 -16.69
CA ALA A 22 -7.09 -14.72 -17.09
C ALA A 22 -6.49 -15.65 -18.16
N ASP A 23 -5.81 -15.11 -19.17
CA ASP A 23 -5.24 -15.85 -20.30
C ASP A 23 -4.31 -17.01 -19.86
N ASP A 24 -3.94 -17.06 -18.59
CA ASP A 24 -3.09 -18.09 -17.96
C ASP A 24 -3.85 -19.06 -17.03
N GLY A 25 -5.18 -19.02 -17.00
CA GLY A 25 -6.02 -19.92 -16.19
C GLY A 25 -5.98 -19.65 -14.67
N LYS A 26 -5.45 -18.52 -14.23
CA LYS A 26 -5.37 -18.13 -12.82
C LYS A 26 -6.49 -17.18 -12.44
N LEU A 27 -7.10 -17.42 -11.26
CA LEU A 27 -8.10 -16.52 -10.71
C LEU A 27 -7.46 -15.20 -10.26
N PRO A 28 -8.03 -14.02 -10.60
CA PRO A 28 -7.58 -12.76 -10.08
C PRO A 28 -7.75 -12.72 -8.56
N TRP A 29 -6.71 -12.28 -7.86
CA TRP A 29 -6.73 -12.24 -6.38
C TRP A 29 -7.83 -11.32 -5.81
N THR A 30 -8.16 -10.23 -6.47
CA THR A 30 -9.27 -9.35 -6.11
C THR A 30 -10.58 -10.12 -5.95
N PHE A 31 -10.82 -11.10 -6.82
CA PHE A 31 -12.01 -11.95 -6.78
C PHE A 31 -12.09 -12.81 -5.51
N VAL A 32 -10.99 -13.39 -5.05
CA VAL A 32 -10.99 -14.21 -3.81
C VAL A 32 -11.22 -13.35 -2.59
N LYS A 33 -10.65 -12.14 -2.56
CA LYS A 33 -10.86 -11.16 -1.47
C LYS A 33 -12.31 -10.68 -1.45
N ASP A 34 -12.90 -10.48 -2.61
CA ASP A 34 -14.30 -10.10 -2.76
C ASP A 34 -15.23 -11.27 -2.38
N LEU A 35 -14.82 -12.50 -2.67
CA LEU A 35 -15.55 -13.71 -2.27
C LEU A 35 -15.50 -13.93 -0.74
N GLU A 36 -14.34 -13.73 -0.11
CA GLU A 36 -14.20 -13.78 1.36
C GLU A 36 -15.05 -12.69 2.02
N GLY A 37 -15.04 -11.47 1.47
CA GLY A 37 -15.86 -10.36 1.93
C GLY A 37 -17.37 -10.61 1.74
N ALA A 38 -17.77 -11.12 0.58
CA ALA A 38 -19.15 -11.46 0.29
C ALA A 38 -19.66 -12.62 1.16
N TYR A 39 -18.82 -13.63 1.42
CA TYR A 39 -19.15 -14.76 2.29
C TYR A 39 -19.28 -14.32 3.75
N ALA A 40 -18.37 -13.49 4.25
CA ALA A 40 -18.45 -12.91 5.59
C ALA A 40 -19.72 -12.05 5.75
N HIS A 41 -20.07 -11.27 4.73
CA HIS A 41 -21.28 -10.44 4.73
C HIS A 41 -22.55 -11.29 4.63
N ALA A 42 -22.57 -12.37 3.86
CA ALA A 42 -23.70 -13.29 3.73
C ALA A 42 -23.97 -14.03 5.05
N LEU A 43 -22.92 -14.42 5.79
CA LEU A 43 -23.05 -15.04 7.12
C LEU A 43 -23.67 -14.09 8.16
N VAL A 44 -23.44 -12.79 8.03
CA VAL A 44 -23.97 -11.76 8.97
C VAL A 44 -25.39 -11.32 8.59
N SER A 45 -25.73 -11.32 7.29
CA SER A 45 -26.96 -10.71 6.77
C SER A 45 -28.14 -11.66 6.61
N SER A 46 -27.93 -12.98 6.67
CA SER A 46 -29.00 -13.95 6.47
C SER A 46 -29.22 -14.81 7.69
N PRO A 47 -30.40 -14.73 8.34
CA PRO A 47 -30.79 -15.63 9.42
C PRO A 47 -31.11 -17.06 8.93
N GLN A 48 -31.15 -17.31 7.63
CA GLN A 48 -31.26 -18.62 7.03
C GLN A 48 -29.90 -19.05 6.54
N GLN A 49 -29.31 -20.06 7.21
CA GLN A 49 -28.08 -20.71 6.73
C GLN A 49 -28.28 -21.17 5.29
N PRO A 50 -27.39 -20.79 4.36
CA PRO A 50 -27.44 -21.31 3.00
C PRO A 50 -27.30 -22.82 3.06
N ASP A 51 -28.15 -23.51 2.34
CA ASP A 51 -28.23 -24.96 2.24
C ASP A 51 -27.01 -25.50 1.42
N ILE A 52 -25.80 -25.51 2.01
CA ILE A 52 -24.57 -26.04 1.39
C ILE A 52 -24.41 -27.52 1.81
N SER A 53 -24.34 -28.42 0.87
CA SER A 53 -24.07 -29.83 1.18
C SER A 53 -22.63 -30.06 1.64
N VAL A 54 -22.43 -31.08 2.48
CA VAL A 54 -21.08 -31.47 2.95
C VAL A 54 -20.14 -31.77 1.76
N ALA A 55 -20.68 -32.37 0.68
CA ALA A 55 -19.91 -32.67 -0.51
C ALA A 55 -19.44 -31.41 -1.24
N GLU A 56 -20.27 -30.38 -1.31
CA GLU A 56 -19.90 -29.07 -1.91
C GLU A 56 -18.87 -28.34 -1.06
N LEU A 57 -19.01 -28.36 0.26
CA LEU A 57 -17.99 -27.81 1.18
C LEU A 57 -16.64 -28.53 1.03
N THR A 58 -16.67 -29.87 0.88
CA THR A 58 -15.46 -30.66 0.66
C THR A 58 -14.82 -30.32 -0.66
N SER A 59 -15.61 -30.21 -1.74
CA SER A 59 -15.11 -29.83 -3.07
C SER A 59 -14.51 -28.42 -3.09
N LEU A 60 -15.14 -27.47 -2.40
CA LEU A 60 -14.63 -26.11 -2.24
C LEU A 60 -13.33 -26.10 -1.43
N ALA A 61 -13.26 -26.86 -0.33
CA ALA A 61 -12.05 -26.98 0.48
C ALA A 61 -10.89 -27.59 -0.31
N ASP A 62 -11.16 -28.60 -1.13
CA ASP A 62 -10.15 -29.22 -1.99
C ASP A 62 -9.67 -28.25 -3.08
N ALA A 63 -10.58 -27.50 -3.70
CA ALA A 63 -10.22 -26.47 -4.67
C ALA A 63 -9.37 -25.36 -4.06
N LEU A 64 -9.74 -24.87 -2.87
CA LEU A 64 -8.97 -23.87 -2.11
C LEU A 64 -7.58 -24.39 -1.70
N ASN A 65 -7.49 -25.66 -1.26
CA ASN A 65 -6.22 -26.28 -0.90
C ASN A 65 -5.30 -26.45 -2.11
N LYS A 66 -5.83 -26.90 -3.24
CA LYS A 66 -5.09 -27.04 -4.50
C LYS A 66 -4.57 -25.67 -4.97
N TRP A 67 -5.41 -24.68 -4.93
CA TRP A 67 -5.08 -23.32 -5.29
C TRP A 67 -4.02 -22.74 -4.34
N ARG A 68 -4.17 -22.89 -3.01
CA ARG A 68 -3.19 -22.49 -2.00
C ARG A 68 -1.83 -23.14 -2.25
N SER A 69 -1.82 -24.44 -2.55
CA SER A 69 -0.57 -25.18 -2.86
C SER A 69 0.12 -24.63 -4.12
N GLY A 70 -0.65 -24.28 -5.16
CA GLY A 70 -0.10 -23.64 -6.35
C GLY A 70 0.55 -22.28 -6.06
N TYR A 71 -0.08 -21.47 -5.22
CA TYR A 71 0.49 -20.19 -4.79
C TYR A 71 1.73 -20.35 -3.91
N GLN A 72 1.75 -21.32 -3.02
CA GLN A 72 2.91 -21.62 -2.19
C GLN A 72 4.11 -22.03 -3.04
N GLN A 73 3.88 -22.84 -4.06
CA GLN A 73 4.93 -23.24 -4.99
C GLN A 73 5.44 -22.05 -5.81
N PHE A 74 4.54 -21.22 -6.31
CA PHE A 74 4.91 -19.99 -7.03
C PHE A 74 5.68 -19.04 -6.12
N LEU A 75 5.18 -18.79 -4.91
CA LEU A 75 5.84 -17.92 -3.93
C LEU A 75 7.26 -18.42 -3.62
N LYS A 76 7.46 -19.74 -3.47
CA LYS A 76 8.78 -20.29 -3.24
C LYS A 76 9.72 -19.98 -4.40
N GLN A 77 9.28 -20.17 -5.65
CA GLN A 77 10.08 -19.87 -6.83
C GLN A 77 10.47 -18.38 -6.92
N GLU A 78 9.53 -17.49 -6.62
CA GLU A 78 9.79 -16.05 -6.63
C GLU A 78 10.73 -15.62 -5.50
N LEU A 79 10.58 -16.18 -4.29
CA LEU A 79 11.45 -15.87 -3.15
C LEU A 79 12.89 -16.33 -3.36
N ASP A 80 13.11 -17.43 -4.07
CA ASP A 80 14.45 -17.93 -4.41
C ASP A 80 15.22 -16.96 -5.35
N GLN A 81 14.50 -16.07 -6.05
CA GLN A 81 15.08 -15.07 -6.94
C GLN A 81 15.29 -13.71 -6.25
N VAL A 82 14.72 -13.50 -5.06
CA VAL A 82 14.85 -12.23 -4.34
C VAL A 82 16.25 -12.07 -3.77
N PRO A 83 16.95 -10.95 -4.03
CA PRO A 83 18.27 -10.70 -3.48
C PRO A 83 18.30 -10.78 -1.95
N CYS A 84 19.38 -11.32 -1.39
CA CYS A 84 19.52 -11.49 0.07
C CYS A 84 19.52 -10.16 0.86
N ASP A 85 19.78 -9.05 0.20
CA ASP A 85 19.75 -7.70 0.77
C ASP A 85 18.37 -7.02 0.61
N ASP A 86 17.38 -7.71 0.04
CA ASP A 86 16.01 -7.19 -0.07
C ASP A 86 15.34 -7.03 1.31
N PRO A 87 14.49 -6.00 1.51
CA PRO A 87 13.74 -5.82 2.74
C PRO A 87 12.92 -7.03 3.21
N LEU A 88 12.49 -7.90 2.28
CA LEU A 88 11.80 -9.15 2.60
C LEU A 88 12.66 -10.12 3.43
N HIS A 89 13.97 -10.07 3.25
CA HIS A 89 14.95 -10.87 4.00
C HIS A 89 15.55 -10.08 5.17
N GLY A 90 14.95 -8.95 5.54
CA GLY A 90 15.44 -8.11 6.62
C GLY A 90 15.38 -8.84 7.97
N PRO A 91 16.52 -9.02 8.66
CA PRO A 91 16.57 -9.86 9.85
C PRO A 91 15.91 -9.21 11.07
N VAL A 92 15.86 -7.88 11.12
CA VAL A 92 15.43 -7.14 12.31
C VAL A 92 14.69 -5.87 11.91
N SER A 93 13.53 -5.64 12.53
CA SER A 93 12.89 -4.34 12.52
C SER A 93 13.53 -3.43 13.56
N LEU A 94 14.15 -2.33 13.12
CA LEU A 94 14.71 -1.33 14.04
C LEU A 94 13.63 -0.70 14.91
N PHE A 95 12.46 -0.42 14.34
CA PHE A 95 11.36 0.19 15.07
C PHE A 95 10.83 -0.71 16.18
N ARG A 96 10.73 -2.02 15.94
CA ARG A 96 10.33 -2.99 16.97
C ARG A 96 11.34 -3.08 18.11
N THR A 97 12.64 -3.06 17.81
CA THR A 97 13.67 -3.14 18.85
C THR A 97 13.69 -1.90 19.77
N MET A 98 13.09 -0.80 19.33
CA MET A 98 12.94 0.44 20.09
C MET A 98 11.52 0.65 20.62
N ASP A 99 10.66 -0.38 20.57
CA ASP A 99 9.24 -0.33 20.93
C ASP A 99 8.39 0.65 20.10
N PHE A 100 8.85 1.01 18.90
CA PHE A 100 8.16 1.90 17.97
C PHE A 100 7.50 1.17 16.79
N GLY A 101 7.48 -0.17 16.80
CA GLY A 101 7.10 -0.99 15.65
C GLY A 101 5.76 -0.63 15.01
N ARG A 102 4.80 -0.15 15.80
CA ARG A 102 3.50 0.32 15.32
C ARG A 102 3.18 1.77 15.70
N LEU A 103 4.14 2.52 16.23
CA LEU A 103 3.95 3.90 16.61
C LEU A 103 3.86 4.79 15.36
N GLU A 104 2.66 5.27 15.05
CA GLU A 104 2.31 6.08 13.87
C GLU A 104 3.26 7.27 13.69
N THR A 105 3.50 8.03 14.76
CA THR A 105 4.38 9.21 14.72
C THR A 105 5.84 8.86 14.43
N ALA A 106 6.32 7.68 14.80
CA ALA A 106 7.67 7.26 14.46
C ALA A 106 7.81 6.96 12.96
N HIS A 107 6.80 6.29 12.40
CA HIS A 107 6.78 5.98 10.96
C HIS A 107 6.60 7.23 10.10
N THR A 108 5.74 8.16 10.49
CA THR A 108 5.51 9.40 9.74
C THR A 108 6.70 10.36 9.83
N ARG A 109 7.40 10.42 10.97
CA ARG A 109 8.67 11.15 11.11
C ARG A 109 9.78 10.56 10.23
N ALA A 110 9.92 9.23 10.22
CA ALA A 110 10.87 8.56 9.34
C ALA A 110 10.55 8.82 7.87
N LEU A 111 9.27 8.75 7.50
CA LEU A 111 8.81 9.06 6.15
C LEU A 111 9.15 10.51 5.77
N ALA A 112 8.81 11.49 6.62
CA ALA A 112 9.13 12.88 6.38
C ALA A 112 10.63 13.11 6.21
N TRP A 113 11.45 12.49 7.07
CA TRP A 113 12.91 12.56 6.95
C TRP A 113 13.41 12.01 5.61
N MET A 114 12.90 10.87 5.16
CA MET A 114 13.28 10.26 3.88
C MET A 114 12.84 11.06 2.64
N LEU A 115 11.74 11.80 2.75
CA LEU A 115 11.22 12.62 1.65
C LEU A 115 11.90 14.01 1.56
N ASP A 116 12.61 14.44 2.60
CA ASP A 116 13.30 15.74 2.63
C ASP A 116 14.71 15.64 2.04
N ASN A 117 14.87 16.06 0.79
CA ASN A 117 16.14 16.01 0.05
C ASN A 117 17.29 16.83 0.67
N ARG A 118 17.00 17.64 1.68
CA ARG A 118 18.00 18.45 2.42
C ARG A 118 18.64 17.65 3.55
N ARG A 119 18.14 16.43 3.81
CA ARG A 119 18.67 15.56 4.86
C ARG A 119 19.88 14.77 4.36
N GLU A 120 20.67 14.32 5.33
CA GLU A 120 21.95 13.63 5.14
C GLU A 120 21.85 12.20 4.60
N HIS A 121 20.63 11.69 4.33
CA HIS A 121 20.44 10.35 3.80
C HIS A 121 20.97 10.13 2.36
N GLY A 122 21.15 11.20 1.59
CA GLY A 122 21.70 11.13 0.23
C GLY A 122 20.72 10.64 -0.86
N PHE A 123 19.44 10.50 -0.55
CA PHE A 123 18.44 10.03 -1.55
C PHE A 123 18.07 11.08 -2.59
N GLY A 124 18.41 12.35 -2.36
CA GLY A 124 17.93 13.45 -3.19
C GLY A 124 16.40 13.46 -3.27
N ASN A 125 15.87 13.60 -4.48
CA ASN A 125 14.41 13.61 -4.72
C ASN A 125 13.84 12.21 -5.05
N GLN A 126 14.65 11.16 -5.11
CA GLN A 126 14.27 9.89 -5.72
C GLN A 126 13.06 9.23 -5.06
N LEU A 127 12.99 9.18 -3.71
CA LEU A 127 11.86 8.60 -3.00
C LEU A 127 10.59 9.44 -3.12
N LEU A 128 10.72 10.76 -3.00
CA LEU A 128 9.60 11.69 -3.16
C LEU A 128 9.03 11.63 -4.59
N GLU A 129 9.91 11.64 -5.58
CA GLU A 129 9.51 11.56 -6.98
C GLU A 129 8.83 10.22 -7.32
N ALA A 130 9.35 9.10 -6.80
CA ALA A 130 8.73 7.79 -6.96
C ALA A 130 7.33 7.75 -6.32
N LEU A 131 7.17 8.31 -5.12
CA LEU A 131 5.88 8.41 -4.44
C LEU A 131 4.89 9.28 -5.24
N LEU A 132 5.32 10.47 -5.66
CA LEU A 132 4.46 11.37 -6.44
C LEU A 132 4.04 10.75 -7.78
N ARG A 133 4.95 10.09 -8.49
CA ARG A 133 4.64 9.36 -9.74
C ARG A 133 3.63 8.23 -9.51
N HIS A 134 3.74 7.52 -8.40
CA HIS A 134 2.78 6.49 -8.03
C HIS A 134 1.39 7.07 -7.75
N LEU A 135 1.32 8.15 -6.98
CA LEU A 135 0.07 8.82 -6.62
C LEU A 135 -0.62 9.51 -7.81
N MET A 136 0.18 9.98 -8.77
CA MET A 136 -0.27 10.74 -9.95
C MET A 136 -0.14 9.89 -11.22
N LYS A 137 -0.68 8.68 -11.20
CA LYS A 137 -0.60 7.67 -12.26
C LYS A 137 -0.74 8.26 -13.66
N GLY A 138 0.20 7.92 -14.57
CA GLY A 138 0.22 8.40 -15.96
C GLY A 138 0.86 9.79 -16.16
N ARG A 139 1.25 10.48 -15.09
CA ARG A 139 1.93 11.79 -15.20
C ARG A 139 3.45 11.61 -15.18
N ARG A 140 4.15 12.29 -16.06
CA ARG A 140 5.63 12.34 -16.09
C ARG A 140 6.09 13.52 -15.23
N ILE A 141 6.38 13.24 -13.97
CA ILE A 141 6.78 14.23 -12.97
C ILE A 141 8.28 14.11 -12.74
N ARG A 142 8.97 15.26 -12.72
CA ARG A 142 10.36 15.41 -12.26
C ARG A 142 10.39 16.49 -11.17
N VAL A 143 10.68 16.12 -9.94
CA VAL A 143 10.78 17.07 -8.82
C VAL A 143 11.99 17.99 -9.03
N THR A 144 11.74 19.27 -9.17
CA THR A 144 12.76 20.30 -9.40
C THR A 144 13.19 20.97 -8.11
N HIS A 145 12.26 21.13 -7.18
CA HIS A 145 12.53 21.79 -5.91
C HIS A 145 11.64 21.27 -4.78
N VAL A 146 12.21 21.12 -3.58
CA VAL A 146 11.50 20.82 -2.35
C VAL A 146 11.66 22.01 -1.43
N ASP A 147 10.56 22.74 -1.18
CA ASP A 147 10.60 23.92 -0.30
C ASP A 147 10.65 23.53 1.16
N ASN A 148 9.81 22.55 1.54
CA ASN A 148 9.71 22.09 2.91
C ASN A 148 9.13 20.67 2.98
N VAL A 149 9.57 19.92 4.00
CA VAL A 149 8.95 18.67 4.47
C VAL A 149 8.92 18.69 5.98
N GLU A 150 7.73 18.55 6.56
CA GLU A 150 7.51 18.55 8.00
C GLU A 150 6.67 17.35 8.41
N SER A 151 7.03 16.76 9.56
CA SER A 151 6.17 15.82 10.26
C SER A 151 5.42 16.54 11.37
N GLU A 152 4.22 16.06 11.68
CA GLU A 152 3.38 16.59 12.75
C GLU A 152 3.12 18.12 12.61
N PHE A 153 2.83 18.55 11.38
CA PHE A 153 2.60 19.94 11.05
C PHE A 153 1.34 20.47 11.74
N LEU A 154 1.50 21.46 12.64
CA LEU A 154 0.39 22.05 13.39
C LEU A 154 -0.45 22.96 12.50
N ILE A 155 -1.74 22.73 12.48
CA ILE A 155 -2.72 23.57 11.82
C ILE A 155 -3.74 24.11 12.80
N HIS A 156 -4.30 25.28 12.50
CA HIS A 156 -5.35 25.90 13.28
C HIS A 156 -6.61 26.10 12.42
N PHE A 157 -7.74 25.70 12.95
CA PHE A 157 -9.04 25.80 12.27
C PHE A 157 -10.14 26.32 13.22
N GLY A 158 -11.36 26.39 12.71
CA GLY A 158 -12.47 27.04 13.40
C GLY A 158 -12.50 28.58 13.21
N PRO A 159 -13.62 29.24 13.55
CA PRO A 159 -13.81 30.66 13.30
C PRO A 159 -12.79 31.56 14.03
N ALA A 160 -12.41 31.19 15.25
CA ALA A 160 -11.44 31.89 16.08
C ALA A 160 -10.02 31.31 16.01
N ARG A 161 -9.78 30.29 15.17
CA ARG A 161 -8.53 29.50 15.09
C ARG A 161 -8.11 28.92 16.45
N THR A 162 -9.07 28.60 17.28
CA THR A 162 -8.87 28.06 18.64
C THR A 162 -8.71 26.54 18.64
N GLU A 163 -9.16 25.88 17.58
CA GLU A 163 -9.00 24.45 17.41
C GLU A 163 -7.69 24.16 16.68
N ALA A 164 -6.99 23.16 17.13
CA ALA A 164 -5.72 22.74 16.53
C ALA A 164 -5.82 21.29 16.05
N GLY A 165 -5.27 21.05 14.87
CA GLY A 165 -5.02 19.72 14.33
C GLY A 165 -3.57 19.55 13.96
N ARG A 166 -3.19 18.34 13.65
CA ARG A 166 -1.82 18.00 13.32
C ARG A 166 -1.80 17.05 12.15
N ILE A 167 -1.24 17.52 11.05
CA ILE A 167 -1.03 16.72 9.83
C ILE A 167 0.24 15.90 10.02
N ASP A 168 0.18 14.61 9.77
CA ASP A 168 1.31 13.70 10.01
C ASP A 168 2.50 14.00 9.13
N VAL A 169 2.31 14.22 7.82
CA VAL A 169 3.38 14.67 6.92
C VAL A 169 2.83 15.73 5.97
N LEU A 170 3.51 16.86 5.92
CA LEU A 170 3.27 17.92 4.94
C LEU A 170 4.55 18.17 4.15
N ALA A 171 4.46 18.10 2.83
CA ALA A 171 5.57 18.44 1.93
C ALA A 171 5.09 19.37 0.83
N LYS A 172 5.93 20.32 0.43
CA LYS A 172 5.64 21.24 -0.67
C LYS A 172 6.87 21.52 -1.51
N GLY A 173 6.63 21.88 -2.75
CA GLY A 173 7.70 22.16 -3.69
C GLY A 173 7.19 22.41 -5.11
N ARG A 174 8.06 22.14 -6.07
CA ARG A 174 7.79 22.29 -7.48
C ARG A 174 8.27 21.07 -8.24
N TRP A 175 7.52 20.72 -9.28
CA TRP A 175 7.96 19.74 -10.27
C TRP A 175 7.82 20.30 -11.69
N GLU A 176 8.56 19.71 -12.59
CA GLU A 176 8.37 19.90 -14.02
C GLU A 176 7.48 18.81 -14.59
N GLU A 177 6.49 19.22 -15.35
CA GLU A 177 5.62 18.33 -16.13
C GLU A 177 5.40 18.93 -17.51
N MET A 178 5.76 18.18 -18.55
CA MET A 178 5.64 18.63 -19.96
C MET A 178 6.26 20.01 -20.22
N GLY A 179 7.41 20.29 -19.59
CA GLY A 179 8.12 21.57 -19.72
C GLY A 179 7.51 22.75 -18.94
N LYS A 180 6.52 22.48 -18.08
CA LYS A 180 5.91 23.50 -17.21
C LYS A 180 6.25 23.23 -15.76
N GLU A 181 6.55 24.28 -15.02
CA GLU A 181 6.72 24.20 -13.58
C GLU A 181 5.36 24.27 -12.90
N VAL A 182 5.10 23.31 -11.99
CA VAL A 182 3.86 23.16 -11.21
C VAL A 182 4.22 23.18 -9.73
N SER A 183 3.60 24.07 -8.96
CA SER A 183 3.70 24.07 -7.50
C SER A 183 2.76 23.02 -6.92
N TRP A 184 3.24 22.29 -5.92
CA TRP A 184 2.48 21.19 -5.31
C TRP A 184 2.54 21.22 -3.79
N LEU A 185 1.52 20.63 -3.19
CA LEU A 185 1.41 20.34 -1.76
C LEU A 185 1.00 18.87 -1.59
N LEU A 186 1.80 18.10 -0.88
CA LEU A 186 1.50 16.74 -0.48
C LEU A 186 1.15 16.74 1.00
N VAL A 187 0.00 16.17 1.33
CA VAL A 187 -0.49 15.98 2.69
C VAL A 187 -0.75 14.50 2.91
N ILE A 188 -0.12 13.92 3.93
CA ILE A 188 -0.31 12.51 4.30
C ILE A 188 -0.88 12.46 5.71
N GLU A 189 -1.99 11.77 5.87
CA GLU A 189 -2.53 11.32 7.14
C GLU A 189 -2.39 9.81 7.22
N ALA A 190 -1.73 9.33 8.25
CA ALA A 190 -1.50 7.90 8.49
C ALA A 190 -2.39 7.38 9.61
N LYS A 191 -2.87 6.15 9.48
CA LYS A 191 -3.60 5.44 10.52
C LYS A 191 -3.13 3.99 10.55
N ILE A 192 -2.36 3.62 11.57
CA ILE A 192 -1.85 2.26 11.74
C ILE A 192 -2.82 1.42 12.57
N ASP A 193 -3.08 1.80 13.80
CA ASP A 193 -3.99 1.10 14.71
C ASP A 193 -5.22 1.92 15.07
N ALA A 194 -5.10 3.25 14.95
CA ALA A 194 -6.19 4.17 15.26
C ALA A 194 -7.25 4.19 14.16
N GLU A 195 -8.49 4.42 14.57
CA GLU A 195 -9.57 4.77 13.66
C GLU A 195 -9.46 6.24 13.24
N GLU A 196 -10.04 6.55 12.08
CA GLU A 196 -10.24 7.92 11.63
C GLU A 196 -11.20 8.62 12.60
N SER A 197 -10.80 9.75 13.17
CA SER A 197 -11.67 10.57 14.01
C SER A 197 -12.79 11.20 13.17
N GLU A 198 -13.94 11.41 13.78
CA GLU A 198 -15.03 12.15 13.14
C GLU A 198 -14.51 13.52 12.70
N ASP A 199 -14.79 13.89 11.45
CA ASP A 199 -14.46 15.18 10.86
C ASP A 199 -12.96 15.51 10.66
N GLN A 200 -12.01 14.66 11.05
CA GLN A 200 -10.59 14.99 10.95
C GLN A 200 -10.17 15.37 9.52
N LEU A 201 -10.46 14.52 8.54
CA LEU A 201 -10.07 14.78 7.16
C LEU A 201 -10.88 15.93 6.54
N SER A 202 -12.14 16.10 6.92
CA SER A 202 -12.95 17.25 6.47
C SER A 202 -12.42 18.57 7.00
N GLN A 203 -11.96 18.61 8.24
CA GLN A 203 -11.30 19.77 8.83
C GLN A 203 -9.99 20.11 8.11
N TYR A 204 -9.21 19.09 7.74
CA TYR A 204 -8.01 19.28 6.94
C TYR A 204 -8.35 19.79 5.52
N ASP A 205 -9.40 19.29 4.90
CA ASP A 205 -9.87 19.79 3.60
C ASP A 205 -10.29 21.27 3.68
N ASP A 206 -10.95 21.69 4.74
CA ASP A 206 -11.34 23.08 4.94
C ASP A 206 -10.14 23.98 5.22
N TRP A 207 -9.14 23.48 5.92
CA TRP A 207 -7.86 24.19 6.07
C TRP A 207 -7.14 24.31 4.73
N LEU A 208 -7.06 23.23 3.94
CA LEU A 208 -6.43 23.21 2.63
C LEU A 208 -7.08 24.16 1.63
N LYS A 209 -8.41 24.32 1.63
CA LYS A 209 -9.12 25.30 0.81
C LYS A 209 -8.67 26.73 1.10
N ARG A 210 -8.29 27.01 2.35
CA ARG A 210 -7.81 28.33 2.82
C ARG A 210 -6.30 28.50 2.66
N TYR A 211 -5.57 27.41 2.54
CA TYR A 211 -4.13 27.39 2.34
C TYR A 211 -3.84 27.75 0.87
N SER A 212 -3.90 29.08 0.60
CA SER A 212 -3.74 29.58 -0.75
C SER A 212 -2.31 29.35 -1.28
N GLN A 213 -2.19 28.62 -2.37
CA GLN A 213 -1.23 28.80 -3.44
C GLN A 213 -0.66 27.58 -4.19
N PRO A 214 -0.67 26.30 -3.75
CA PRO A 214 -0.20 25.27 -4.66
C PRO A 214 -1.18 25.08 -5.81
N THR A 215 -0.65 24.88 -7.02
CA THR A 215 -1.46 24.56 -8.19
C THR A 215 -2.05 23.15 -8.09
N GLU A 216 -1.36 22.27 -7.38
CA GLU A 216 -1.76 20.88 -7.21
C GLU A 216 -1.73 20.49 -5.72
N VAL A 217 -2.83 19.97 -5.18
CA VAL A 217 -2.92 19.45 -3.80
C VAL A 217 -3.17 17.96 -3.82
N ILE A 218 -2.23 17.20 -3.26
CA ILE A 218 -2.26 15.75 -3.20
C ILE A 218 -2.53 15.34 -1.75
N ARG A 219 -3.70 14.74 -1.52
CA ARG A 219 -4.12 14.25 -0.21
C ARG A 219 -4.00 12.75 -0.18
N VAL A 220 -3.34 12.20 0.82
CA VAL A 220 -3.07 10.77 0.95
C VAL A 220 -3.53 10.28 2.31
N PHE A 221 -4.37 9.27 2.31
CA PHE A 221 -4.75 8.52 3.50
C PHE A 221 -3.97 7.19 3.49
N LEU A 222 -2.99 7.08 4.39
CA LEU A 222 -2.04 5.96 4.46
C LEU A 222 -2.45 4.99 5.57
N THR A 223 -2.76 3.75 5.20
CA THR A 223 -3.20 2.72 6.15
C THR A 223 -2.50 1.39 5.88
N PRO A 224 -2.47 0.43 6.83
CA PRO A 224 -1.79 -0.86 6.61
C PRO A 224 -2.22 -1.59 5.34
N ASN A 225 -3.51 -1.59 5.06
CA ASN A 225 -4.13 -2.37 3.99
C ASN A 225 -4.83 -1.53 2.90
N GLY A 226 -4.63 -0.22 2.88
CA GLY A 226 -5.29 0.65 1.89
C GLY A 226 -6.79 0.85 2.15
N ARG A 227 -7.20 0.90 3.43
CA ARG A 227 -8.58 1.23 3.80
C ARG A 227 -8.94 2.63 3.30
N ALA A 228 -10.13 2.76 2.71
CA ALA A 228 -10.65 4.05 2.28
C ALA A 228 -10.99 4.97 3.48
N PRO A 229 -10.80 6.29 3.37
CA PRO A 229 -11.25 7.23 4.37
C PRO A 229 -12.79 7.28 4.45
N ARG A 230 -13.33 7.53 5.65
CA ARG A 230 -14.77 7.57 5.88
C ARG A 230 -15.38 8.95 5.63
N THR A 231 -14.62 10.00 5.95
CA THR A 231 -15.17 11.38 6.01
C THR A 231 -14.85 12.22 4.78
N SER A 232 -13.85 11.86 3.98
CA SER A 232 -13.51 12.60 2.77
C SER A 232 -13.05 11.72 1.61
N PRO A 233 -13.85 11.59 0.53
CA PRO A 233 -13.47 10.82 -0.67
C PRO A 233 -12.40 11.50 -1.51
N ALA A 234 -12.02 12.75 -1.21
CA ALA A 234 -10.99 13.49 -1.94
C ALA A 234 -9.56 12.98 -1.65
N TRP A 235 -9.38 12.17 -0.60
CA TRP A 235 -8.11 11.62 -0.19
C TRP A 235 -7.80 10.35 -0.98
N LYS A 236 -6.62 10.32 -1.59
CA LYS A 236 -6.11 9.13 -2.27
C LYS A 236 -5.75 8.07 -1.23
N VAL A 237 -6.17 6.86 -1.50
CA VAL A 237 -5.84 5.71 -0.66
C VAL A 237 -4.44 5.21 -1.02
N LEU A 238 -3.62 4.98 -0.01
CA LEU A 238 -2.31 4.35 -0.12
C LEU A 238 -2.16 3.31 0.99
N SER A 239 -1.72 2.11 0.66
CA SER A 239 -1.35 1.13 1.68
C SER A 239 0.13 1.25 2.05
N PHE A 240 0.50 0.82 3.26
CA PHE A 240 1.90 0.68 3.63
C PHE A 240 2.64 -0.35 2.77
N VAL A 241 1.93 -1.36 2.22
CA VAL A 241 2.49 -2.31 1.25
C VAL A 241 2.82 -1.60 -0.06
N ASP A 242 1.90 -0.74 -0.57
CA ASP A 242 2.16 0.04 -1.79
C ASP A 242 3.34 1.00 -1.59
N LEU A 243 3.39 1.70 -0.45
CA LEU A 243 4.50 2.57 -0.09
C LEU A 243 5.83 1.80 -0.07
N ALA A 244 5.85 0.62 0.57
CA ALA A 244 7.02 -0.23 0.60
C ALA A 244 7.42 -0.70 -0.80
N SER A 245 6.44 -1.07 -1.65
CA SER A 245 6.67 -1.46 -3.04
C SER A 245 7.28 -0.33 -3.87
N VAL A 246 6.77 0.90 -3.69
CA VAL A 246 7.29 2.09 -4.37
C VAL A 246 8.75 2.35 -3.99
N PHE A 247 9.07 2.32 -2.70
CA PHE A 247 10.44 2.61 -2.23
C PHE A 247 11.42 1.47 -2.52
N ARG A 248 10.96 0.22 -2.45
CA ARG A 248 11.78 -0.95 -2.83
C ARG A 248 12.31 -0.84 -4.26
N ARG A 249 11.51 -0.31 -5.21
CA ARG A 249 11.93 -0.14 -6.61
C ARG A 249 13.08 0.83 -6.77
N VAL A 250 13.17 1.84 -5.91
CA VAL A 250 14.24 2.83 -5.93
C VAL A 250 15.48 2.34 -5.20
N LEU A 251 15.30 1.42 -4.26
CA LEU A 251 16.36 0.94 -3.35
C LEU A 251 17.66 0.51 -4.06
N PRO A 252 17.65 -0.24 -5.17
CA PRO A 252 18.89 -0.62 -5.85
C PRO A 252 19.76 0.56 -6.30
N GLY A 253 19.13 1.66 -6.72
CA GLY A 253 19.83 2.89 -7.13
C GLY A 253 20.41 3.70 -5.96
N LEU A 254 20.10 3.33 -4.73
CA LEU A 254 20.51 4.05 -3.51
C LEU A 254 21.62 3.33 -2.72
N LYS A 255 22.19 2.22 -3.22
CA LYS A 255 23.14 1.37 -2.48
C LYS A 255 24.35 2.12 -1.90
N ASP A 256 24.82 3.13 -2.62
CA ASP A 256 26.00 3.92 -2.22
C ASP A 256 25.64 5.15 -1.37
N THR A 257 24.38 5.32 -0.98
CA THR A 257 23.96 6.46 -0.17
C THR A 257 24.02 6.16 1.33
N PRO A 258 24.30 7.16 2.18
CA PRO A 258 24.34 6.96 3.63
C PRO A 258 23.06 6.40 4.22
N GLY A 259 21.92 6.77 3.67
CA GLY A 259 20.60 6.35 4.13
C GLY A 259 20.15 4.95 3.68
N TYR A 260 20.89 4.27 2.80
CA TYR A 260 20.48 2.99 2.22
C TYR A 260 20.05 1.95 3.26
N HIS A 261 20.87 1.72 4.27
CA HIS A 261 20.58 0.73 5.31
C HIS A 261 19.37 1.14 6.16
N PHE A 262 19.22 2.44 6.45
CA PHE A 262 18.05 2.95 7.15
C PHE A 262 16.76 2.66 6.35
N LEU A 263 16.75 2.99 5.06
CA LEU A 263 15.60 2.71 4.19
C LEU A 263 15.28 1.22 4.15
N ARG A 264 16.28 0.37 4.00
CA ARG A 264 16.11 -1.09 4.00
C ARG A 264 15.48 -1.58 5.31
N TYR A 265 15.98 -1.15 6.46
CA TYR A 265 15.42 -1.51 7.77
C TYR A 265 14.03 -0.92 8.00
N TYR A 266 13.79 0.29 7.52
CA TYR A 266 12.46 0.89 7.58
C TYR A 266 11.43 0.06 6.80
N LEU A 267 11.76 -0.32 5.58
CA LEU A 267 10.89 -1.17 4.75
C LEU A 267 10.64 -2.53 5.40
N THR A 268 11.68 -3.14 5.97
CA THR A 268 11.55 -4.37 6.76
C THR A 268 10.54 -4.18 7.91
N GLY A 269 10.66 -3.09 8.66
CA GLY A 269 9.75 -2.75 9.76
C GLY A 269 8.32 -2.53 9.28
N VAL A 270 8.13 -1.81 8.17
CA VAL A 270 6.81 -1.63 7.56
C VAL A 270 6.17 -2.97 7.24
N LEU A 271 6.90 -3.87 6.57
CA LEU A 271 6.36 -5.18 6.18
C LEU A 271 6.07 -6.07 7.40
N GLN A 272 6.96 -6.11 8.38
CA GLN A 272 6.82 -6.99 9.54
C GLN A 272 5.88 -6.45 10.61
N ASP A 273 6.00 -5.18 10.97
CA ASP A 273 5.31 -4.61 12.11
C ASP A 273 3.94 -4.04 11.75
N ILE A 274 3.85 -3.33 10.61
CA ILE A 274 2.59 -2.71 10.18
C ILE A 274 1.77 -3.70 9.36
N CYS A 275 2.38 -4.35 8.36
CA CYS A 275 1.66 -5.26 7.47
C CYS A 275 1.52 -6.69 8.05
N GLY A 276 2.18 -6.99 9.16
CA GLY A 276 2.08 -8.28 9.86
C GLY A 276 2.75 -9.44 9.12
N TRP A 277 3.73 -9.16 8.26
CA TRP A 277 4.47 -10.20 7.56
C TRP A 277 5.52 -10.86 8.48
N PRO A 278 5.78 -12.17 8.33
CA PRO A 278 6.77 -12.85 9.15
C PRO A 278 8.19 -12.33 8.85
N ALA A 279 9.06 -12.40 9.85
CA ALA A 279 10.46 -11.98 9.73
C ALA A 279 11.26 -12.79 8.69
N SER A 280 10.90 -14.07 8.50
CA SER A 280 11.34 -14.84 7.34
C SER A 280 10.10 -15.24 6.55
N ILE A 281 9.98 -14.74 5.34
CA ILE A 281 8.89 -15.15 4.46
C ILE A 281 9.21 -16.53 3.93
N SER A 282 8.32 -17.47 4.24
CA SER A 282 8.33 -18.82 3.71
C SER A 282 7.09 -19.06 2.87
N SER A 283 7.07 -20.15 2.13
CA SER A 283 5.89 -20.60 1.41
C SER A 283 4.65 -20.78 2.30
N ASP A 284 4.84 -20.88 3.62
CA ASP A 284 3.77 -21.09 4.61
C ASP A 284 3.21 -19.80 5.21
N CYS A 285 3.59 -18.63 4.67
CA CYS A 285 3.09 -17.36 5.18
C CYS A 285 1.55 -17.29 5.09
N LYS A 286 0.93 -16.62 6.08
CA LYS A 286 -0.54 -16.54 6.21
C LYS A 286 -1.20 -15.80 5.04
N ASN A 287 -0.48 -14.88 4.42
CA ASN A 287 -0.98 -14.09 3.30
C ASN A 287 0.01 -14.11 2.13
N PRO A 288 0.15 -15.24 1.40
CA PRO A 288 1.08 -15.38 0.30
C PRO A 288 0.80 -14.41 -0.86
N TYR A 289 -0.41 -13.92 -0.97
CA TYR A 289 -0.86 -13.09 -2.10
C TYR A 289 -0.32 -11.68 -2.04
N ALA A 290 -0.37 -11.05 -0.87
CA ALA A 290 0.20 -9.73 -0.68
C ALA A 290 1.71 -9.75 -0.97
N VAL A 291 2.38 -10.83 -0.58
CA VAL A 291 3.80 -11.04 -0.89
C VAL A 291 4.03 -11.19 -2.39
N VAL A 292 3.20 -12.00 -3.07
CA VAL A 292 3.28 -12.19 -4.53
C VAL A 292 3.04 -10.87 -5.26
N ASP A 293 2.03 -10.09 -4.86
CA ASP A 293 1.75 -8.79 -5.48
C ASP A 293 2.89 -7.79 -5.26
N TYR A 294 3.48 -7.80 -4.07
CA TYR A 294 4.66 -7.01 -3.77
C TYR A 294 5.85 -7.42 -4.65
N LEU A 295 6.10 -8.72 -4.83
CA LEU A 295 7.17 -9.23 -5.69
C LEU A 295 6.93 -8.89 -7.16
N LYS A 296 5.74 -9.13 -7.69
CA LYS A 296 5.36 -8.79 -9.07
C LYS A 296 5.46 -7.31 -9.39
N SER A 297 5.24 -6.43 -8.42
CA SER A 297 5.38 -4.99 -8.61
C SER A 297 6.80 -4.57 -8.99
N VAL A 298 7.79 -5.40 -8.69
CA VAL A 298 9.21 -5.17 -9.02
C VAL A 298 9.57 -5.72 -10.39
N THR A 299 9.07 -6.91 -10.75
CA THR A 299 9.42 -7.61 -12.00
C THR A 299 8.89 -6.86 -13.24
N ARG A 300 7.69 -6.27 -13.16
CA ARG A 300 7.05 -5.56 -14.28
C ARG A 300 7.77 -4.30 -14.77
N ILE A 301 8.74 -3.78 -14.03
CA ILE A 301 9.45 -2.55 -14.41
C ILE A 301 10.69 -2.87 -15.22
N ASN A 302 11.35 -3.99 -14.95
CA ASN A 302 12.49 -4.41 -15.76
C ASN A 302 12.07 -4.71 -17.21
N GLU A 303 10.86 -5.24 -17.43
CA GLU A 303 10.31 -5.51 -18.77
C GLU A 303 9.94 -4.25 -19.56
N THR A 304 9.63 -3.14 -18.90
CA THR A 304 9.25 -1.87 -19.58
C THR A 304 10.43 -0.95 -19.83
N GLU A 305 11.52 -1.06 -19.08
CA GLU A 305 12.74 -0.27 -19.31
C GLU A 305 13.64 -0.89 -20.38
N ASP A 306 13.71 -2.22 -20.46
CA ASP A 306 14.50 -2.93 -21.50
C ASP A 306 13.84 -2.88 -22.89
N GLY A 307 12.54 -2.64 -22.99
CA GLY A 307 11.79 -2.55 -24.25
C GLY A 307 12.02 -1.28 -25.07
N ASN A 308 12.65 -0.24 -24.53
CA ASN A 308 12.85 1.04 -25.19
C ASN A 308 14.30 1.35 -25.60
N GLY A 309 15.22 0.38 -25.44
CA GLY A 309 16.66 0.54 -25.72
C GLY A 309 17.12 0.04 -27.07
N GLN A 310 16.27 -0.55 -27.93
CA GLN A 310 16.68 -1.01 -29.26
C GLN A 310 15.77 -0.43 -30.35
N SER A 311 15.99 0.82 -30.68
CA SER A 311 15.63 1.41 -31.97
C SER A 311 16.45 2.67 -32.18
N ARG A 312 17.73 2.47 -32.55
CA ARG A 312 18.48 3.35 -33.47
C ARG A 312 19.79 2.69 -33.87
#